data_b7055058e94ca74224b4a774f578b2ae
#
_entry.id   b7055058e94ca74224b4a774f578b2ae
#
_cell.length_a   1.000
_cell.length_b   1.000
_cell.length_c   1.000
_cell.angle_alpha   90.00
_cell.angle_beta   90.00
_cell.angle_gamma   90.00
#
_symmetry.space_group_name_H-M   'P 1'
#
loop_
_entity.id
_entity.type
_entity.pdbx_description
1 polymer ?
#
loop_
_entity_poly.entity_id
_entity_poly.type
_entity_poly.pdbx_seq_one_letter_code
_entity_poly.pdbx_strand_id
1 'polypeptide(L)'
;MRIGPFVERLKPLEGDHILPDTLDKLPGLDLRTHEKEFVVRHRDLDINQHVNNVSFVEWMVESVPARVLNTSVLAELEINFLAEAFYDDHVLAACHPVDSQNTSFHHSLIRQQDGQELVRARTMWRKID
;
A
#
# COMPACT_ATOMS: atom_id res chain seq x y z
N MET A 1 -7.06 5.05 12.75
CA MET A 1 -7.30 4.23 11.56
C MET A 1 -7.12 2.76 11.89
N ARG A 2 -7.98 1.94 11.37
CA ARG A 2 -7.96 0.52 11.72
C ARG A 2 -7.46 -0.31 10.56
N ILE A 3 -6.19 -0.60 10.56
CA ILE A 3 -5.55 -1.37 9.52
C ILE A 3 -5.42 -2.84 9.90
N GLY A 4 -5.29 -3.12 11.19
CA GLY A 4 -5.03 -4.46 11.67
C GLY A 4 -5.91 -5.58 11.11
N PRO A 5 -7.24 -5.44 11.11
CA PRO A 5 -8.10 -6.49 10.57
C PRO A 5 -7.85 -6.78 9.10
N PHE A 6 -7.49 -5.75 8.33
CA PHE A 6 -7.19 -5.93 6.92
C PHE A 6 -5.84 -6.60 6.72
N VAL A 7 -4.88 -6.26 7.55
CA VAL A 7 -3.56 -6.89 7.49
C VAL A 7 -3.68 -8.38 7.72
N GLU A 8 -4.50 -8.79 8.67
CA GLU A 8 -4.71 -10.22 8.92
C GLU A 8 -5.33 -10.91 7.73
N ARG A 9 -6.23 -10.24 7.02
CA ARG A 9 -6.86 -10.81 5.83
C ARG A 9 -5.89 -10.97 4.67
N LEU A 10 -4.81 -10.22 4.66
CA LEU A 10 -3.84 -10.30 3.58
C LEU A 10 -3.03 -11.58 3.61
N LYS A 11 -2.89 -12.21 4.76
CA LYS A 11 -2.07 -13.41 4.89
C LYS A 11 -2.42 -14.52 3.90
N PRO A 12 -3.70 -14.90 3.75
CA PRO A 12 -4.04 -15.91 2.77
C PRO A 12 -3.73 -15.51 1.35
N LEU A 13 -3.88 -14.22 1.05
CA LEU A 13 -3.63 -13.75 -0.32
C LEU A 13 -2.16 -13.80 -0.66
N GLU A 14 -1.31 -13.37 0.25
CA GLU A 14 0.12 -13.37 -0.05
C GLU A 14 0.73 -14.75 0.04
N GLY A 15 0.16 -15.63 0.87
CA GLY A 15 0.75 -16.93 1.14
C GLY A 15 0.55 -17.95 0.04
N ASP A 16 -0.53 -17.88 -0.66
CA ASP A 16 -0.91 -18.95 -1.58
C ASP A 16 -0.91 -18.56 -3.04
N HIS A 17 -0.70 -17.31 -3.33
CA HIS A 17 -0.65 -16.83 -4.71
C HIS A 17 -1.89 -17.15 -5.51
N ILE A 18 -3.01 -17.25 -4.85
CA ILE A 18 -4.25 -17.67 -5.48
C ILE A 18 -4.69 -16.75 -6.60
N LEU A 19 -4.40 -15.47 -6.45
CA LEU A 19 -4.92 -14.46 -7.35
C LEU A 19 -3.83 -13.80 -8.18
N PRO A 20 -2.89 -14.57 -8.76
CA PRO A 20 -1.86 -13.96 -9.56
C PRO A 20 -2.44 -13.16 -10.73
N ASP A 21 -3.52 -13.65 -11.33
CA ASP A 21 -4.13 -12.94 -12.45
C ASP A 21 -4.68 -11.59 -12.04
N THR A 22 -5.33 -11.52 -10.87
CA THR A 22 -5.87 -10.25 -10.38
C THR A 22 -4.75 -9.32 -10.00
N LEU A 23 -3.78 -9.82 -9.25
CA LEU A 23 -2.67 -9.00 -8.75
C LEU A 23 -1.76 -8.55 -9.89
N ASP A 24 -1.50 -9.45 -10.85
CA ASP A 24 -0.67 -9.10 -12.00
C ASP A 24 -1.32 -8.09 -12.91
N LYS A 25 -2.65 -7.99 -12.83
CA LYS A 25 -3.39 -7.05 -13.67
C LYS A 25 -3.59 -5.70 -13.03
N LEU A 26 -3.14 -5.51 -11.79
CA LEU A 26 -3.18 -4.18 -11.22
C LEU A 26 -2.28 -3.29 -12.06
N PRO A 27 -2.79 -2.18 -12.56
CA PRO A 27 -2.00 -1.32 -13.42
C PRO A 27 -0.90 -0.63 -12.64
N GLY A 28 0.19 -0.35 -13.32
CA GLY A 28 1.20 0.54 -12.78
C GLY A 28 0.62 1.94 -12.66
N LEU A 29 1.21 2.74 -11.79
CA LEU A 29 0.72 4.07 -11.53
C LEU A 29 1.36 5.06 -12.49
N ASP A 30 0.58 5.55 -13.46
CA ASP A 30 1.06 6.54 -14.42
C ASP A 30 1.08 7.94 -13.83
N LEU A 31 0.13 8.24 -12.96
CA LEU A 31 0.01 9.54 -12.31
C LEU A 31 0.18 9.38 -10.82
N ARG A 32 0.97 10.27 -10.23
CA ARG A 32 1.22 10.26 -8.79
C ARG A 32 0.62 11.53 -8.20
N THR A 33 -0.68 11.48 -7.95
CA THR A 33 -1.41 12.65 -7.49
C THR A 33 -1.05 12.99 -6.04
N HIS A 34 -0.85 11.98 -5.22
CA HIS A 34 -0.50 12.14 -3.81
C HIS A 34 0.71 11.29 -3.50
N GLU A 35 1.70 11.88 -2.83
CA GLU A 35 2.94 11.19 -2.51
C GLU A 35 3.36 11.49 -1.08
N LYS A 36 3.98 10.50 -0.43
CA LYS A 36 4.64 10.67 0.86
C LYS A 36 5.90 9.83 0.89
N GLU A 37 6.91 10.34 1.57
CA GLU A 37 8.20 9.66 1.68
C GLU A 37 8.36 9.08 3.07
N PHE A 38 8.95 7.88 3.11
CA PHE A 38 9.25 7.17 4.35
C PHE A 38 10.65 6.61 4.28
N VAL A 39 11.29 6.50 5.44
CA VAL A 39 12.57 5.80 5.57
C VAL A 39 12.31 4.58 6.43
N VAL A 40 12.79 3.42 5.99
CA VAL A 40 12.62 2.18 6.74
C VAL A 40 13.38 2.26 8.04
N ARG A 41 12.70 1.99 9.16
CA ARG A 41 13.26 2.02 10.49
C ARG A 41 13.32 0.61 11.06
N HIS A 42 14.07 0.41 12.13
CA HIS A 42 14.13 -0.89 12.80
C HIS A 42 12.76 -1.44 13.16
N ARG A 43 11.86 -0.58 13.61
CA ARG A 43 10.51 -1.00 13.99
C ARG A 43 9.68 -1.53 12.83
N ASP A 44 10.11 -1.24 11.60
CA ASP A 44 9.41 -1.69 10.40
C ASP A 44 9.86 -3.08 9.96
N LEU A 45 10.86 -3.65 10.59
CA LEU A 45 11.46 -4.91 10.18
C LEU A 45 10.85 -6.09 10.91
N ASP A 46 10.78 -7.21 10.21
CA ASP A 46 10.41 -8.50 10.80
C ASP A 46 11.67 -9.21 11.31
N ILE A 47 11.51 -10.43 11.79
CA ILE A 47 12.61 -11.20 12.36
C ILE A 47 13.70 -11.50 11.33
N ASN A 48 13.38 -11.48 10.07
CA ASN A 48 14.33 -11.73 8.98
C ASN A 48 14.99 -10.45 8.47
N GLN A 49 14.76 -9.32 9.14
CA GLN A 49 15.31 -8.01 8.77
C GLN A 49 14.78 -7.47 7.45
N HIS A 50 13.62 -7.95 7.02
CA HIS A 50 12.89 -7.41 5.87
C HIS A 50 11.74 -6.56 6.38
N VAL A 51 11.32 -5.57 5.59
CA VAL A 51 10.18 -4.76 5.97
C VAL A 51 8.94 -5.63 6.13
N ASN A 52 8.27 -5.46 7.25
CA ASN A 52 7.03 -6.16 7.54
C ASN A 52 5.92 -5.66 6.62
N ASN A 53 5.07 -6.56 6.16
CA ASN A 53 3.95 -6.20 5.29
C ASN A 53 3.01 -5.18 5.92
N VAL A 54 2.92 -5.19 7.25
CA VAL A 54 2.12 -4.18 7.98
C VAL A 54 2.63 -2.78 7.69
N SER A 55 3.94 -2.59 7.71
CA SER A 55 4.53 -1.28 7.43
C SER A 55 4.24 -0.83 6.01
N PHE A 56 4.32 -1.73 5.04
CA PHE A 56 3.96 -1.40 3.67
C PHE A 56 2.51 -0.91 3.58
N VAL A 57 1.59 -1.60 4.24
CA VAL A 57 0.18 -1.21 4.22
C VAL A 57 -0.01 0.16 4.88
N GLU A 58 0.66 0.39 6.00
CA GLU A 58 0.56 1.68 6.69
C GLU A 58 1.04 2.83 5.82
N TRP A 59 2.18 2.67 5.17
CA TRP A 59 2.71 3.73 4.30
C TRP A 59 1.78 3.98 3.12
N MET A 60 1.26 2.92 2.54
CA MET A 60 0.34 3.03 1.42
C MET A 60 -0.92 3.80 1.82
N VAL A 61 -1.48 3.46 2.96
CA VAL A 61 -2.68 4.12 3.45
C VAL A 61 -2.41 5.60 3.74
N GLU A 62 -1.25 5.91 4.30
CA GLU A 62 -0.90 7.29 4.60
C GLU A 62 -0.76 8.17 3.36
N SER A 63 -0.58 7.59 2.19
CA SER A 63 -0.51 8.38 0.95
C SER A 63 -1.88 8.90 0.50
N VAL A 64 -2.96 8.34 1.03
CA VAL A 64 -4.33 8.77 0.71
C VAL A 64 -4.58 10.14 1.36
N PRO A 65 -5.31 11.05 0.68
CA PRO A 65 -5.55 12.38 1.24
C PRO A 65 -6.20 12.35 2.61
N ALA A 66 -5.78 13.27 3.47
CA ALA A 66 -6.26 13.33 4.85
C ALA A 66 -7.77 13.41 4.95
N ARG A 67 -8.43 14.13 4.03
CA ARG A 67 -9.89 14.23 4.07
C ARG A 67 -10.57 12.88 3.92
N VAL A 68 -9.98 11.98 3.13
CA VAL A 68 -10.53 10.62 2.98
C VAL A 68 -10.27 9.83 4.25
N LEU A 69 -9.05 9.91 4.78
CA LEU A 69 -8.70 9.22 6.02
C LEU A 69 -9.57 9.65 7.18
N ASN A 70 -9.94 10.93 7.23
CA ASN A 70 -10.72 11.47 8.33
C ASN A 70 -12.22 11.22 8.22
N THR A 71 -12.72 10.92 7.03
CA THR A 71 -14.15 10.77 6.80
C THR A 71 -14.57 9.39 6.35
N SER A 72 -13.63 8.49 6.15
CA SER A 72 -13.91 7.18 5.55
C SER A 72 -13.13 6.09 6.25
N VAL A 73 -13.61 4.87 6.08
CA VAL A 73 -12.90 3.66 6.54
C VAL A 73 -12.48 2.85 5.33
N LEU A 74 -11.37 2.15 5.47
CA LEU A 74 -10.89 1.26 4.42
C LEU A 74 -11.85 0.07 4.32
N ALA A 75 -12.49 -0.08 3.18
CA ALA A 75 -13.49 -1.11 2.96
C ALA A 75 -12.93 -2.31 2.23
N GLU A 76 -12.04 -2.09 1.25
CA GLU A 76 -11.44 -3.17 0.48
C GLU A 76 -9.99 -2.84 0.17
N LEU A 77 -9.17 -3.88 0.14
CA LEU A 77 -7.76 -3.75 -0.18
C LEU A 77 -7.33 -4.95 -1.02
N GLU A 78 -6.72 -4.65 -2.17
CA GLU A 78 -6.00 -5.63 -2.96
C GLU A 78 -4.56 -5.19 -3.03
N ILE A 79 -3.63 -6.11 -2.76
CA ILE A 79 -2.23 -5.75 -2.70
C ILE A 79 -1.36 -6.85 -3.30
N ASN A 80 -0.35 -6.43 -4.05
CA ASN A 80 0.64 -7.31 -4.61
C ASN A 80 2.02 -6.88 -4.12
N PHE A 81 2.68 -7.74 -3.36
CA PHE A 81 4.03 -7.51 -2.86
C PHE A 81 5.02 -7.96 -3.92
N LEU A 82 5.75 -7.02 -4.50
CA LEU A 82 6.61 -7.26 -5.65
C LEU A 82 8.09 -7.44 -5.30
N ALA A 83 8.54 -6.77 -4.25
CA ALA A 83 9.94 -6.82 -3.85
C ALA A 83 10.07 -6.47 -2.37
N GLU A 84 11.21 -6.81 -1.80
CA GLU A 84 11.48 -6.58 -0.39
C GLU A 84 12.17 -5.22 -0.20
N ALA A 85 12.05 -4.70 1.01
CA ALA A 85 12.78 -3.49 1.40
C ALA A 85 13.52 -3.78 2.71
N PHE A 86 14.55 -2.98 2.97
CA PHE A 86 15.50 -3.22 4.04
C PHE A 86 15.73 -1.96 4.84
N TYR A 87 16.43 -2.11 5.97
CA TYR A 87 16.71 -0.99 6.85
C TYR A 87 17.33 0.17 6.07
N ASP A 88 16.85 1.35 6.40
CA ASP A 88 17.35 2.62 5.83
C ASP A 88 17.01 2.87 4.36
N ASP A 89 16.26 1.97 3.72
CA ASP A 89 15.74 2.23 2.38
C ASP A 89 14.78 3.41 2.41
N HIS A 90 14.81 4.20 1.34
CA HIS A 90 13.89 5.33 1.17
C HIS A 90 12.74 4.88 0.28
N VAL A 91 11.52 5.02 0.78
CA VAL A 91 10.33 4.55 0.09
C VAL A 91 9.42 5.73 -0.24
N LEU A 92 9.01 5.79 -1.49
CA LEU A 92 7.99 6.74 -1.93
C LEU A 92 6.66 6.02 -2.00
N ALA A 93 5.69 6.50 -1.24
CA ALA A 93 4.33 5.98 -1.29
C ALA A 93 3.49 6.93 -2.14
N ALA A 94 3.02 6.44 -3.28
CA ALA A 94 2.26 7.25 -4.23
C ALA A 94 0.88 6.66 -4.43
N CYS A 95 -0.11 7.51 -4.68
CA CYS A 95 -1.43 7.05 -5.06
C CYS A 95 -2.12 8.03 -6.01
N HIS A 96 -3.15 7.52 -6.67
CA HIS A 96 -3.94 8.29 -7.61
C HIS A 96 -5.40 7.81 -7.53
N PRO A 97 -6.36 8.72 -7.41
CA PRO A 97 -7.77 8.34 -7.38
C PRO A 97 -8.19 7.79 -8.75
N VAL A 98 -8.98 6.73 -8.74
CA VAL A 98 -9.43 6.10 -9.99
C VAL A 98 -10.90 6.35 -10.25
N ASP A 99 -11.58 7.05 -9.34
CA ASP A 99 -12.96 7.47 -9.56
C ASP A 99 -13.11 8.95 -9.23
N SER A 100 -14.17 9.56 -9.73
CA SER A 100 -14.41 10.99 -9.56
C SER A 100 -14.79 11.34 -8.12
N GLN A 101 -15.17 10.35 -7.32
CA GLN A 101 -15.60 10.57 -5.95
C GLN A 101 -14.48 10.41 -4.94
N ASN A 102 -13.30 10.03 -5.41
CA ASN A 102 -12.14 9.76 -4.54
C ASN A 102 -12.45 8.71 -3.48
N THR A 103 -13.13 7.63 -3.89
CA THR A 103 -13.43 6.52 -3.02
C THR A 103 -12.54 5.31 -3.30
N SER A 104 -11.85 5.32 -4.43
CA SER A 104 -10.93 4.24 -4.81
C SER A 104 -9.62 4.83 -5.29
N PHE A 105 -8.52 4.19 -4.90
CA PHE A 105 -7.18 4.65 -5.26
C PHE A 105 -6.34 3.49 -5.74
N HIS A 106 -5.48 3.76 -6.71
CA HIS A 106 -4.37 2.88 -7.04
C HIS A 106 -3.13 3.39 -6.33
N HIS A 107 -2.28 2.47 -5.90
CA HIS A 107 -1.10 2.77 -5.10
C HIS A 107 0.14 2.11 -5.66
N SER A 108 1.27 2.75 -5.42
CA SER A 108 2.57 2.17 -5.69
C SER A 108 3.53 2.58 -4.58
N LEU A 109 4.28 1.63 -4.05
CA LEU A 109 5.42 1.92 -3.16
C LEU A 109 6.68 1.64 -3.95
N ILE A 110 7.58 2.61 -3.96
CA ILE A 110 8.78 2.57 -4.81
C ILE A 110 10.00 2.85 -3.94
N ARG A 111 11.02 2.00 -4.07
CA ARG A 111 12.31 2.29 -3.43
C ARG A 111 13.02 3.36 -4.25
N GLN A 112 13.32 4.49 -3.62
CA GLN A 112 13.82 5.65 -4.35
C GLN A 112 15.24 5.47 -4.85
N GLN A 113 16.07 4.69 -4.15
CA GLN A 113 17.47 4.55 -4.52
C GLN A 113 17.66 3.93 -5.91
N ASP A 114 16.77 3.00 -6.28
CA ASP A 114 16.92 2.29 -7.55
C ASP A 114 15.65 2.26 -8.40
N GLY A 115 14.57 2.88 -7.92
CA GLY A 115 13.31 2.91 -8.66
C GLY A 115 12.54 1.60 -8.64
N GLN A 116 12.96 0.63 -7.81
CA GLN A 116 12.28 -0.66 -7.74
C GLN A 116 10.90 -0.50 -7.12
N GLU A 117 9.88 -0.96 -7.84
CA GLU A 117 8.53 -0.99 -7.28
C GLU A 117 8.43 -2.12 -6.26
N LEU A 118 7.99 -1.78 -5.05
CA LEU A 118 7.90 -2.72 -3.93
C LEU A 118 6.50 -3.31 -3.79
N VAL A 119 5.50 -2.50 -4.07
CA VAL A 119 4.10 -2.86 -3.86
C VAL A 119 3.22 -2.18 -4.89
N ARG A 120 2.22 -2.88 -5.37
CA ARG A 120 1.07 -2.32 -6.08
C ARG A 120 -0.17 -2.66 -5.31
N ALA A 121 -1.11 -1.73 -5.29
CA ALA A 121 -2.32 -1.98 -4.54
C ALA A 121 -3.49 -1.17 -5.07
N ARG A 122 -4.67 -1.57 -4.63
CA ARG A 122 -5.89 -0.82 -4.85
C ARG A 122 -6.63 -0.78 -3.53
N THR A 123 -7.11 0.40 -3.15
CA THR A 123 -7.94 0.55 -1.94
C THR A 123 -9.29 1.12 -2.32
N MET A 124 -10.30 0.71 -1.58
CA MET A 124 -11.64 1.26 -1.70
C MET A 124 -12.09 1.72 -0.32
N TRP A 125 -12.65 2.92 -0.26
CA TRP A 125 -13.00 3.58 0.99
C TRP A 125 -14.49 3.82 1.07
N ARG A 126 -15.05 3.62 2.24
CA ARG A 126 -16.46 3.84 2.49
C ARG A 126 -16.62 4.98 3.50
N LYS A 127 -17.45 5.95 3.15
CA LYS A 127 -17.67 7.10 4.00
C LYS A 127 -18.35 6.71 5.29
N ILE A 128 -17.93 7.31 6.37
CA ILE A 128 -18.55 7.14 7.68
C ILE A 128 -19.69 8.17 7.78
N ASP A 129 -20.88 7.70 8.15
CA ASP A 129 -22.02 8.58 8.36
C ASP A 129 -22.08 9.10 9.78
#